data_41a5715219b17aaa900d3058e85243fa
#
_entry.id   41a5715219b17aaa900d3058e85243fa
#
_cell.length_a   1.000
_cell.length_b   1.000
_cell.length_c   1.000
_cell.angle_alpha   90.00
_cell.angle_beta   90.00
_cell.angle_gamma   90.00
#
_symmetry.space_group_name_H-M   'P 1'
#
loop_
_entity.id
_entity.type
_entity.pdbx_description
1 polymer ?
#
loop_
_entity_poly.entity_id
_entity_poly.type
_entity_poly.pdbx_seq_one_letter_code
_entity_poly.pdbx_strand_id
1 'polypeptide(L)'
;GRWVSSYRGHLYTEHGGALNGIYSQVSFMPQDSIGVIVFAIGDHCRPLIEIVNFNVYERLLDLDLTPWSERNLKDYLEIKKMTREGRQKAVAGRIAGTKPSHPMDDYVGEYEHPGYGIIKITKRGQGMQFALNKIEMPLSHFHYDRFDTPNDEQLGLFSLNFSTNPQGDIGGLTVSLDEKEAEFKRRPDASLSDPKTLETYTGQYEVATGYVLTIV
;
A
#
# COMPACT_ATOMS: atom_id res chain seq x y z
N GLY A 1 16.19 -12.01 16.91
CA GLY A 1 16.13 -12.00 18.37
C GLY A 1 14.82 -12.57 18.88
N ARG A 2 14.67 -12.61 20.22
CA ARG A 2 13.45 -13.02 20.89
C ARG A 2 13.05 -11.97 21.91
N TRP A 3 11.76 -11.79 22.09
CA TRP A 3 11.24 -11.05 23.23
C TRP A 3 11.33 -11.92 24.47
N VAL A 4 11.73 -11.32 25.59
CA VAL A 4 11.84 -12.00 26.90
C VAL A 4 11.01 -11.22 27.88
N SER A 5 10.10 -11.90 28.57
CA SER A 5 9.19 -11.32 29.55
C SER A 5 8.85 -12.34 30.63
N SER A 6 7.94 -11.98 31.52
CA SER A 6 7.40 -12.88 32.53
C SER A 6 5.88 -13.00 32.31
N TYR A 7 5.37 -14.22 32.42
CA TYR A 7 3.94 -14.50 32.44
C TYR A 7 3.58 -15.22 33.75
N ARG A 8 2.85 -14.56 34.64
CA ARG A 8 2.41 -15.09 35.94
C ARG A 8 3.53 -15.71 36.77
N GLY A 9 4.74 -15.12 36.74
CA GLY A 9 5.92 -15.58 37.44
C GLY A 9 6.82 -16.55 36.67
N HIS A 10 6.37 -17.07 35.51
CA HIS A 10 7.14 -17.94 34.60
C HIS A 10 7.96 -17.11 33.62
N LEU A 11 9.21 -17.49 33.38
CA LEU A 11 10.03 -16.90 32.33
C LEU A 11 9.42 -17.25 30.94
N TYR A 12 9.03 -16.24 30.18
CA TYR A 12 8.40 -16.39 28.88
C TYR A 12 9.26 -15.75 27.80
N THR A 13 9.55 -16.49 26.74
CA THR A 13 10.25 -16.00 25.56
C THR A 13 9.45 -16.28 24.30
N GLU A 14 9.43 -15.33 23.37
CA GLU A 14 8.64 -15.51 22.16
C GLU A 14 9.21 -14.77 20.95
N HIS A 15 8.80 -15.17 19.76
CA HIS A 15 8.95 -14.44 18.52
C HIS A 15 7.81 -14.78 17.58
N GLY A 16 7.20 -13.76 16.99
CA GLY A 16 6.13 -13.89 16.02
C GLY A 16 6.58 -13.66 14.60
N GLY A 17 5.74 -14.07 13.67
CA GLY A 17 5.84 -13.75 12.24
C GLY A 17 4.48 -13.40 11.68
N ALA A 18 4.43 -12.45 10.74
CA ALA A 18 3.22 -12.05 10.06
C ALA A 18 3.50 -11.78 8.58
N LEU A 19 2.70 -12.38 7.72
CA LEU A 19 2.51 -12.04 6.33
C LEU A 19 1.02 -11.83 6.12
N ASN A 20 0.61 -11.19 5.03
CA ASN A 20 -0.80 -11.00 4.74
C ASN A 20 -1.57 -12.34 4.76
N GLY A 21 -2.49 -12.48 5.72
CA GLY A 21 -3.29 -13.68 5.92
C GLY A 21 -2.58 -14.86 6.58
N ILE A 22 -1.32 -14.73 7.01
CA ILE A 22 -0.58 -15.79 7.71
C ILE A 22 0.08 -15.19 8.96
N TYR A 23 -0.17 -15.81 10.09
CA TYR A 23 0.41 -15.42 11.38
C TYR A 23 1.04 -16.62 12.05
N SER A 24 2.15 -16.40 12.75
CA SER A 24 2.83 -17.44 13.51
C SER A 24 3.40 -16.91 14.80
N GLN A 25 3.55 -17.77 15.78
CA GLN A 25 4.29 -17.50 17.00
C GLN A 25 5.00 -18.77 17.47
N VAL A 26 6.23 -18.59 17.92
CA VAL A 26 7.00 -19.61 18.63
C VAL A 26 7.32 -19.04 20.00
N SER A 27 6.91 -19.73 21.03
CA SER A 27 7.09 -19.30 22.42
C SER A 27 7.61 -20.44 23.30
N PHE A 28 8.31 -20.09 24.37
CA PHE A 28 8.87 -21.04 25.33
C PHE A 28 8.77 -20.49 26.76
N MET A 29 8.53 -21.42 27.68
CA MET A 29 8.79 -21.26 29.11
C MET A 29 9.91 -22.24 29.49
N PRO A 30 11.18 -21.83 29.36
CA PRO A 30 12.31 -22.75 29.47
C PRO A 30 12.42 -23.44 30.83
N GLN A 31 12.07 -22.74 31.89
CA GLN A 31 12.12 -23.25 33.28
C GLN A 31 11.05 -24.35 33.53
N ASP A 32 9.94 -24.26 32.76
CA ASP A 32 8.84 -25.22 32.85
C ASP A 32 8.94 -26.32 31.77
N SER A 33 9.95 -26.24 30.89
CA SER A 33 10.18 -27.16 29.78
C SER A 33 9.00 -27.24 28.81
N ILE A 34 8.28 -26.13 28.61
CA ILE A 34 7.13 -26.05 27.74
C ILE A 34 7.46 -25.14 26.55
N GLY A 35 7.08 -25.58 25.34
CA GLY A 35 7.12 -24.77 24.12
C GLY A 35 5.80 -24.86 23.37
N VAL A 36 5.35 -23.74 22.82
CA VAL A 36 4.13 -23.64 22.02
C VAL A 36 4.45 -23.00 20.69
N ILE A 37 3.98 -23.63 19.62
CA ILE A 37 4.05 -23.08 18.25
C ILE A 37 2.63 -22.97 17.74
N VAL A 38 2.27 -21.77 17.28
CA VAL A 38 0.94 -21.49 16.72
C VAL A 38 1.11 -20.96 15.31
N PHE A 39 0.35 -21.53 14.36
CA PHE A 39 0.17 -21.02 13.02
C PHE A 39 -1.31 -20.74 12.81
N ALA A 40 -1.64 -19.58 12.27
CA ALA A 40 -2.99 -19.21 11.91
C ALA A 40 -3.01 -18.66 10.48
N ILE A 41 -3.95 -19.16 9.65
CA ILE A 41 -4.13 -18.73 8.28
C ILE A 41 -5.54 -18.18 8.13
N GLY A 42 -5.66 -16.96 7.68
CA GLY A 42 -6.91 -16.25 7.45
C GLY A 42 -6.79 -14.78 7.77
N ASP A 43 -7.76 -14.01 7.26
CA ASP A 43 -7.83 -12.59 7.56
C ASP A 43 -8.20 -12.39 9.03
N HIS A 44 -7.55 -11.40 9.67
CA HIS A 44 -7.80 -11.02 11.05
C HIS A 44 -7.58 -12.11 12.11
N CYS A 45 -6.86 -13.19 11.81
CA CYS A 45 -6.62 -14.29 12.74
C CYS A 45 -5.45 -14.04 13.72
N ARG A 46 -4.80 -12.87 13.70
CA ARG A 46 -3.76 -12.53 14.67
C ARG A 46 -4.16 -12.73 16.13
N PRO A 47 -5.38 -12.34 16.59
CA PRO A 47 -5.80 -12.57 17.95
C PRO A 47 -5.85 -14.06 18.37
N LEU A 48 -6.06 -14.97 17.42
CA LEU A 48 -6.06 -16.41 17.69
C LEU A 48 -4.72 -16.92 18.19
N ILE A 49 -3.63 -16.29 17.77
CA ILE A 49 -2.28 -16.62 18.21
C ILE A 49 -2.17 -16.49 19.74
N GLU A 50 -2.57 -15.34 20.28
CA GLU A 50 -2.53 -15.07 21.72
C GLU A 50 -3.50 -15.96 22.49
N ILE A 51 -4.74 -16.09 22.00
CA ILE A 51 -5.78 -16.92 22.61
C ILE A 51 -5.28 -18.37 22.76
N VAL A 52 -4.77 -18.97 21.71
CA VAL A 52 -4.30 -20.37 21.72
C VAL A 52 -3.07 -20.48 22.62
N ASN A 53 -2.09 -19.59 22.42
CA ASN A 53 -0.83 -19.63 23.13
C ASN A 53 -1.00 -19.61 24.66
N PHE A 54 -1.72 -18.62 25.20
CA PHE A 54 -1.89 -18.51 26.64
C PHE A 54 -2.88 -19.53 27.21
N ASN A 55 -3.91 -19.96 26.47
CA ASN A 55 -4.77 -21.05 26.90
C ASN A 55 -3.99 -22.37 27.09
N VAL A 56 -3.02 -22.66 26.23
CA VAL A 56 -2.16 -23.83 26.34
C VAL A 56 -1.28 -23.74 27.58
N TYR A 57 -0.59 -22.61 27.80
CA TYR A 57 0.25 -22.42 28.99
C TYR A 57 -0.53 -22.50 30.29
N GLU A 58 -1.69 -21.81 30.37
CA GLU A 58 -2.51 -21.82 31.58
C GLU A 58 -2.96 -23.22 31.95
N ARG A 59 -3.31 -24.05 30.96
CA ARG A 59 -3.73 -25.44 31.19
C ARG A 59 -2.58 -26.36 31.57
N LEU A 60 -1.41 -26.20 30.93
CA LEU A 60 -0.26 -27.05 31.22
C LEU A 60 0.39 -26.72 32.56
N LEU A 61 0.25 -25.49 33.03
CA LEU A 61 0.79 -25.02 34.31
C LEU A 61 -0.24 -25.01 35.44
N ASP A 62 -1.44 -25.54 35.20
CA ASP A 62 -2.56 -25.57 36.16
C ASP A 62 -2.90 -24.20 36.75
N LEU A 63 -2.85 -23.16 35.90
CA LEU A 63 -3.17 -21.78 36.26
C LEU A 63 -4.66 -21.49 36.06
N ASP A 64 -5.15 -20.46 36.77
CA ASP A 64 -6.50 -19.95 36.53
C ASP A 64 -6.66 -19.49 35.08
N LEU A 65 -7.70 -19.98 34.42
CA LEU A 65 -7.95 -19.68 33.02
C LEU A 65 -8.44 -18.25 32.83
N THR A 66 -7.77 -17.50 31.98
CA THR A 66 -8.21 -16.18 31.54
C THR A 66 -9.22 -16.31 30.39
N PRO A 67 -10.28 -15.54 30.33
CA PRO A 67 -11.22 -15.54 29.20
C PRO A 67 -10.63 -14.81 27.97
N TRP A 68 -9.57 -15.41 27.41
CA TRP A 68 -8.78 -14.81 26.31
C TRP A 68 -9.63 -14.49 25.07
N SER A 69 -10.61 -15.35 24.77
CA SER A 69 -11.48 -15.15 23.60
C SER A 69 -12.32 -13.89 23.74
N GLU A 70 -12.97 -13.68 24.88
CA GLU A 70 -13.80 -12.52 25.15
C GLU A 70 -12.97 -11.23 25.21
N ARG A 71 -11.81 -11.31 25.83
CA ARG A 71 -10.87 -10.19 25.93
C ARG A 71 -10.37 -9.75 24.56
N ASN A 72 -9.85 -10.67 23.77
CA ASN A 72 -9.36 -10.38 22.44
C ASN A 72 -10.50 -9.96 21.48
N LEU A 73 -11.68 -10.50 21.60
CA LEU A 73 -12.85 -10.07 20.81
C LEU A 73 -13.20 -8.62 21.08
N LYS A 74 -13.19 -8.20 22.34
CA LYS A 74 -13.45 -6.80 22.71
C LYS A 74 -12.44 -5.87 22.05
N ASP A 75 -11.14 -6.16 22.21
CA ASP A 75 -10.06 -5.34 21.66
C ASP A 75 -10.11 -5.31 20.12
N TYR A 76 -10.40 -6.44 19.49
CA TYR A 76 -10.59 -6.53 18.04
C TYR A 76 -11.75 -5.63 17.54
N LEU A 77 -12.91 -5.68 18.20
CA LEU A 77 -14.06 -4.87 17.82
C LEU A 77 -13.78 -3.36 17.99
N GLU A 78 -13.03 -2.98 19.02
CA GLU A 78 -12.62 -1.60 19.25
C GLU A 78 -11.66 -1.10 18.16
N ILE A 79 -10.63 -1.89 17.83
CA ILE A 79 -9.70 -1.59 16.74
C ILE A 79 -10.46 -1.48 15.41
N LYS A 80 -11.36 -2.41 15.12
CA LYS A 80 -12.19 -2.39 13.90
C LYS A 80 -13.03 -1.12 13.79
N LYS A 81 -13.61 -0.69 14.92
CA LYS A 81 -14.37 0.57 15.00
C LYS A 81 -13.46 1.78 14.72
N MET A 82 -12.30 1.87 15.38
CA MET A 82 -11.33 2.96 15.18
C MET A 82 -10.83 3.03 13.73
N THR A 83 -10.55 1.88 13.13
CA THR A 83 -10.14 1.79 11.72
C THR A 83 -11.23 2.31 10.78
N ARG A 84 -12.50 1.92 11.04
CA ARG A 84 -13.64 2.42 10.25
C ARG A 84 -13.82 3.93 10.38
N GLU A 85 -13.71 4.47 11.59
CA GLU A 85 -13.80 5.92 11.84
C GLU A 85 -12.62 6.67 11.19
N GLY A 86 -11.40 6.12 11.24
CA GLY A 86 -10.23 6.66 10.56
C GLY A 86 -10.42 6.72 9.04
N ARG A 87 -10.99 5.67 8.44
CA ARG A 87 -11.34 5.63 7.02
C ARG A 87 -12.36 6.70 6.63
N GLN A 88 -13.39 6.90 7.46
CA GLN A 88 -14.39 7.94 7.22
C GLN A 88 -13.78 9.35 7.29
N LYS A 89 -12.87 9.60 8.24
CA LYS A 89 -12.15 10.87 8.35
C LYS A 89 -11.22 11.13 7.16
N ALA A 90 -10.57 10.11 6.63
CA ALA A 90 -9.72 10.25 5.44
C ALA A 90 -10.51 10.72 4.21
N VAL A 91 -11.75 10.23 4.04
CA VAL A 91 -12.66 10.69 2.98
C VAL A 91 -13.20 12.09 3.23
N ALA A 92 -13.40 12.47 4.51
CA ALA A 92 -13.91 13.79 4.88
C ALA A 92 -12.94 14.96 4.57
N GLY A 93 -11.65 14.67 4.34
CA GLY A 93 -10.65 15.67 3.93
C GLY A 93 -10.77 16.13 2.47
N ARG A 94 -11.77 15.65 1.73
CA ARG A 94 -12.00 16.07 0.34
C ARG A 94 -12.44 17.52 0.26
N ILE A 95 -11.72 18.33 -0.54
CA ILE A 95 -12.11 19.71 -0.83
C ILE A 95 -13.11 19.68 -1.98
N ALA A 96 -14.36 20.04 -1.68
CA ALA A 96 -15.44 20.02 -2.65
C ALA A 96 -15.25 21.09 -3.75
N GLY A 97 -15.74 20.81 -4.96
CA GLY A 97 -15.75 21.76 -6.08
C GLY A 97 -14.41 21.93 -6.79
N THR A 98 -13.35 21.24 -6.35
CA THR A 98 -12.06 21.28 -7.05
C THR A 98 -12.10 20.44 -8.32
N LYS A 99 -11.26 20.79 -9.28
CA LYS A 99 -11.07 20.05 -10.53
C LYS A 99 -9.59 19.73 -10.69
N PRO A 100 -9.26 18.66 -11.44
CA PRO A 100 -7.89 18.42 -11.87
C PRO A 100 -7.35 19.60 -12.69
N SER A 101 -6.06 19.86 -12.61
CA SER A 101 -5.41 20.97 -13.36
C SER A 101 -5.34 20.67 -14.87
N HIS A 102 -5.41 19.40 -15.27
CA HIS A 102 -5.31 18.91 -16.64
C HIS A 102 -6.52 18.09 -17.04
N PRO A 103 -6.75 17.92 -18.36
CA PRO A 103 -7.66 16.89 -18.88
C PRO A 103 -7.30 15.49 -18.37
N MET A 104 -8.31 14.64 -18.17
CA MET A 104 -8.10 13.28 -17.62
C MET A 104 -7.12 12.43 -18.44
N ASP A 105 -7.03 12.69 -19.74
CA ASP A 105 -6.13 11.96 -20.63
C ASP A 105 -4.66 12.24 -20.37
N ASP A 106 -4.32 13.40 -19.80
CA ASP A 106 -2.95 13.79 -19.50
C ASP A 106 -2.37 13.01 -18.29
N TYR A 107 -3.25 12.47 -17.42
CA TYR A 107 -2.83 11.61 -16.30
C TYR A 107 -2.59 10.16 -16.70
N VAL A 108 -3.07 9.76 -17.88
CA VAL A 108 -2.86 8.40 -18.41
C VAL A 108 -1.41 8.23 -18.80
N GLY A 109 -0.83 7.07 -18.44
CA GLY A 109 0.57 6.77 -18.75
C GLY A 109 1.19 5.78 -17.78
N GLU A 110 2.49 5.60 -17.94
CA GLU A 110 3.33 4.77 -17.07
C GLU A 110 4.22 5.66 -16.23
N TYR A 111 4.31 5.33 -14.94
CA TYR A 111 5.10 6.06 -13.95
C TYR A 111 6.02 5.07 -13.25
N GLU A 112 7.32 5.33 -13.26
CA GLU A 112 8.34 4.38 -12.83
C GLU A 112 9.05 4.82 -11.57
N HIS A 113 9.28 3.87 -10.68
CA HIS A 113 10.15 3.99 -9.52
C HIS A 113 11.14 2.82 -9.49
N PRO A 114 12.45 3.04 -9.28
CA PRO A 114 13.47 2.00 -9.39
C PRO A 114 13.29 0.83 -8.41
N GLY A 115 12.64 1.06 -7.27
CA GLY A 115 12.42 0.02 -6.25
C GLY A 115 11.05 -0.61 -6.29
N TYR A 116 10.00 0.12 -6.71
CA TYR A 116 8.61 -0.36 -6.69
C TYR A 116 8.09 -0.79 -8.07
N GLY A 117 8.83 -0.50 -9.13
CA GLY A 117 8.43 -0.83 -10.50
C GLY A 117 7.55 0.24 -11.14
N ILE A 118 6.53 -0.16 -11.90
CA ILE A 118 5.75 0.73 -12.76
C ILE A 118 4.30 0.79 -12.28
N ILE A 119 3.84 2.00 -11.98
CA ILE A 119 2.41 2.31 -11.88
C ILE A 119 1.90 2.62 -13.28
N LYS A 120 0.85 1.93 -13.68
CA LYS A 120 0.15 2.18 -14.95
C LYS A 120 -1.20 2.81 -14.67
N ILE A 121 -1.44 3.97 -15.26
CA ILE A 121 -2.74 4.65 -15.26
C ILE A 121 -3.34 4.50 -16.64
N THR A 122 -4.52 3.90 -16.72
CA THR A 122 -5.22 3.67 -17.97
C THR A 122 -6.64 4.24 -17.91
N LYS A 123 -7.20 4.54 -19.08
CA LYS A 123 -8.60 4.96 -19.21
C LYS A 123 -9.51 3.74 -19.20
N ARG A 124 -10.58 3.80 -18.41
CA ARG A 124 -11.61 2.75 -18.38
C ARG A 124 -13.00 3.37 -18.41
N GLY A 125 -13.62 3.34 -19.57
CA GLY A 125 -14.88 4.06 -19.78
C GLY A 125 -14.70 5.57 -19.59
N GLN A 126 -15.46 6.15 -18.66
CA GLN A 126 -15.33 7.57 -18.30
C GLN A 126 -14.40 7.82 -17.09
N GLY A 127 -13.79 6.78 -16.55
CA GLY A 127 -12.89 6.86 -15.39
C GLY A 127 -11.47 6.40 -15.71
N MET A 128 -10.65 6.37 -14.68
CA MET A 128 -9.29 5.86 -14.76
C MET A 128 -9.14 4.58 -13.94
N GLN A 129 -8.11 3.81 -14.26
CA GLN A 129 -7.70 2.61 -13.53
C GLN A 129 -6.23 2.73 -13.16
N PHE A 130 -5.95 2.44 -11.91
CA PHE A 130 -4.61 2.26 -11.34
C PHE A 130 -4.22 0.79 -11.44
N ALA A 131 -2.98 0.53 -11.83
CA ALA A 131 -2.37 -0.79 -11.75
C ALA A 131 -0.94 -0.68 -11.21
N LEU A 132 -0.60 -1.53 -10.25
CA LEU A 132 0.76 -1.71 -9.73
C LEU A 132 0.99 -3.20 -9.50
N ASN A 133 1.93 -3.81 -10.20
CA ASN A 133 2.16 -5.25 -10.17
C ASN A 133 0.89 -6.04 -10.53
N LYS A 134 0.34 -6.80 -9.56
CA LYS A 134 -0.91 -7.59 -9.70
C LYS A 134 -2.15 -6.89 -9.13
N ILE A 135 -1.98 -5.67 -8.62
CA ILE A 135 -3.07 -4.89 -8.04
C ILE A 135 -3.67 -4.03 -9.15
N GLU A 136 -4.96 -4.13 -9.35
CA GLU A 136 -5.73 -3.27 -10.26
C GLU A 136 -6.95 -2.73 -9.54
N MET A 137 -7.12 -1.42 -9.55
CA MET A 137 -8.21 -0.75 -8.84
C MET A 137 -8.72 0.45 -9.65
N PRO A 138 -10.02 0.78 -9.58
CA PRO A 138 -10.52 2.03 -10.16
C PRO A 138 -9.88 3.22 -9.44
N LEU A 139 -9.65 4.30 -10.19
CA LEU A 139 -9.07 5.53 -9.70
C LEU A 139 -10.07 6.67 -9.87
N SER A 140 -10.37 7.37 -8.79
CA SER A 140 -11.37 8.43 -8.75
C SER A 140 -10.74 9.75 -8.30
N HIS A 141 -11.15 10.86 -8.89
CA HIS A 141 -10.71 12.19 -8.49
C HIS A 141 -11.12 12.51 -7.05
N PHE A 142 -10.14 12.90 -6.24
CA PHE A 142 -10.36 13.29 -4.85
C PHE A 142 -10.43 14.80 -4.68
N HIS A 143 -9.36 15.54 -4.94
CA HIS A 143 -9.32 17.00 -5.05
C HIS A 143 -8.05 17.44 -5.78
N TYR A 144 -8.08 18.56 -6.50
CA TYR A 144 -6.98 19.07 -7.31
C TYR A 144 -6.38 17.94 -8.17
N ASP A 145 -5.08 17.69 -8.10
CA ASP A 145 -4.40 16.63 -8.85
C ASP A 145 -4.20 15.34 -8.03
N ARG A 146 -4.98 15.18 -6.96
CA ARG A 146 -5.05 13.95 -6.19
C ARG A 146 -6.19 13.06 -6.66
N PHE A 147 -5.85 11.79 -6.85
CA PHE A 147 -6.78 10.71 -7.17
C PHE A 147 -6.61 9.57 -6.19
N ASP A 148 -7.71 8.98 -5.77
CA ASP A 148 -7.73 7.90 -4.78
C ASP A 148 -8.35 6.64 -5.38
N THR A 149 -7.83 5.47 -4.96
CA THR A 149 -8.51 4.18 -5.15
C THR A 149 -9.61 4.01 -4.10
N PRO A 150 -10.55 3.07 -4.28
CA PRO A 150 -11.38 2.63 -3.15
C PRO A 150 -10.50 2.17 -1.99
N ASN A 151 -10.96 2.41 -0.76
CA ASN A 151 -10.27 1.90 0.41
C ASN A 151 -10.59 0.41 0.59
N ASP A 152 -9.67 -0.44 0.16
CA ASP A 152 -9.76 -1.88 0.26
C ASP A 152 -9.45 -2.37 1.68
N GLU A 153 -10.07 -3.47 2.12
CA GLU A 153 -9.84 -3.98 3.48
C GLU A 153 -8.46 -4.58 3.67
N GLN A 154 -7.85 -5.13 2.62
CA GLN A 154 -6.54 -5.78 2.67
C GLN A 154 -5.42 -4.88 2.17
N LEU A 155 -5.66 -4.15 1.08
CA LEU A 155 -4.66 -3.34 0.39
C LEU A 155 -4.63 -1.89 0.89
N GLY A 156 -5.68 -1.46 1.59
CA GLY A 156 -5.81 -0.08 2.04
C GLY A 156 -6.22 0.88 0.92
N LEU A 157 -5.86 2.13 1.09
CA LEU A 157 -6.14 3.24 0.18
C LEU A 157 -4.84 3.67 -0.49
N PHE A 158 -4.83 3.69 -1.82
CA PHE A 158 -3.76 4.35 -2.57
C PHE A 158 -4.21 5.76 -2.94
N SER A 159 -3.49 6.76 -2.45
CA SER A 159 -3.68 8.16 -2.78
C SER A 159 -2.55 8.61 -3.69
N LEU A 160 -2.86 8.93 -4.94
CA LEU A 160 -1.91 9.35 -5.96
C LEU A 160 -1.98 10.87 -6.10
N ASN A 161 -0.89 11.56 -5.78
CA ASN A 161 -0.75 12.99 -5.99
C ASN A 161 0.11 13.23 -7.22
N PHE A 162 -0.51 13.72 -8.30
CA PHE A 162 0.21 14.02 -9.53
C PHE A 162 0.91 15.37 -9.45
N SER A 163 2.06 15.47 -10.09
CA SER A 163 2.88 16.68 -10.15
C SER A 163 3.20 17.04 -11.60
N THR A 164 3.34 18.35 -11.85
CA THR A 164 3.71 18.88 -13.16
C THR A 164 5.21 19.08 -13.27
N ASN A 165 5.73 18.94 -14.49
CA ASN A 165 7.08 19.32 -14.86
C ASN A 165 7.18 20.87 -15.11
N PRO A 166 8.38 21.43 -15.34
CA PRO A 166 8.53 22.85 -15.63
C PRO A 166 7.80 23.35 -16.89
N GLN A 167 7.45 22.45 -17.82
CA GLN A 167 6.67 22.76 -19.02
C GLN A 167 5.16 22.82 -18.77
N GLY A 168 4.74 22.37 -17.58
CA GLY A 168 3.35 22.32 -17.18
C GLY A 168 2.65 20.99 -17.47
N ASP A 169 3.35 19.97 -18.00
CA ASP A 169 2.79 18.66 -18.23
C ASP A 169 2.81 17.80 -16.97
N ILE A 170 1.97 16.77 -16.89
CA ILE A 170 2.03 15.78 -15.80
C ILE A 170 3.36 15.01 -15.92
N GLY A 171 4.29 15.27 -15.00
CA GLY A 171 5.66 14.74 -15.02
C GLY A 171 5.89 13.57 -14.06
N GLY A 172 5.02 13.38 -13.08
CA GLY A 172 5.17 12.32 -12.08
C GLY A 172 3.99 12.22 -11.13
N LEU A 173 4.12 11.33 -10.19
CA LEU A 173 3.17 11.20 -9.07
C LEU A 173 3.89 10.74 -7.80
N THR A 174 3.32 11.06 -6.64
CA THR A 174 3.70 10.50 -5.35
C THR A 174 2.57 9.64 -4.80
N VAL A 175 2.95 8.53 -4.17
CA VAL A 175 2.03 7.63 -3.49
C VAL A 175 2.71 7.08 -2.23
N SER A 176 1.95 6.90 -1.15
CA SER A 176 2.47 6.27 0.07
C SER A 176 2.45 4.75 -0.09
N LEU A 177 3.63 4.14 -0.02
CA LEU A 177 3.83 2.69 -0.05
C LEU A 177 4.69 2.30 1.16
N ASP A 178 4.26 1.28 1.90
CA ASP A 178 4.96 0.79 3.11
C ASP A 178 5.29 1.93 4.11
N GLU A 179 4.31 2.81 4.36
CA GLU A 179 4.44 3.98 5.25
C GLU A 179 5.46 5.04 4.79
N LYS A 180 5.94 4.96 3.53
CA LYS A 180 6.87 5.92 2.93
C LYS A 180 6.26 6.52 1.68
N GLU A 181 6.52 7.81 1.49
CA GLU A 181 6.21 8.44 0.22
C GLU A 181 7.22 8.01 -0.85
N ALA A 182 6.70 7.50 -1.96
CA ALA A 182 7.46 7.09 -3.12
C ALA A 182 7.10 7.98 -4.31
N GLU A 183 8.11 8.57 -4.94
CA GLU A 183 7.97 9.41 -6.12
C GLU A 183 8.21 8.57 -7.39
N PHE A 184 7.21 8.55 -8.26
CA PHE A 184 7.26 7.88 -9.56
C PHE A 184 7.36 8.94 -10.66
N LYS A 185 8.34 8.77 -11.54
CA LYS A 185 8.54 9.65 -12.70
C LYS A 185 7.78 9.11 -13.90
N ARG A 186 7.12 10.00 -14.64
CA ARG A 186 6.44 9.62 -15.87
C ARG A 186 7.45 9.08 -16.89
N ARG A 187 7.15 7.95 -17.45
CA ARG A 187 7.92 7.39 -18.57
C ARG A 187 7.54 8.10 -19.87
N PRO A 188 8.50 8.30 -20.77
CA PRO A 188 8.18 8.73 -22.12
C PRO A 188 7.18 7.79 -22.78
N ASP A 189 6.35 8.33 -23.68
CA ASP A 189 5.41 7.51 -24.45
C ASP A 189 6.22 6.44 -25.23
N ALA A 190 5.75 5.18 -25.17
CA ALA A 190 6.38 4.07 -25.85
C ALA A 190 6.48 4.28 -27.36
N SER A 191 5.57 5.07 -27.95
CA SER A 191 5.62 5.45 -29.35
C SER A 191 6.87 6.24 -29.72
N LEU A 192 7.44 7.01 -28.79
CA LEU A 192 8.70 7.74 -28.97
C LEU A 192 9.93 6.83 -29.05
N SER A 193 9.80 5.55 -28.76
CA SER A 193 10.84 4.54 -28.92
C SER A 193 10.65 3.69 -30.18
N ASP A 194 9.53 3.85 -30.89
CA ASP A 194 9.28 3.15 -32.15
C ASP A 194 10.07 3.81 -33.28
N PRO A 195 10.93 3.08 -34.01
CA PRO A 195 11.73 3.60 -35.12
C PRO A 195 10.88 4.32 -36.18
N LYS A 196 9.68 3.80 -36.49
CA LYS A 196 8.79 4.43 -37.47
C LYS A 196 8.27 5.79 -36.98
N THR A 197 7.99 5.92 -35.69
CA THR A 197 7.60 7.20 -35.10
C THR A 197 8.78 8.16 -35.09
N LEU A 198 9.98 7.69 -34.77
CA LEU A 198 11.20 8.51 -34.79
C LEU A 198 11.55 8.98 -36.19
N GLU A 199 11.34 8.15 -37.21
CA GLU A 199 11.53 8.54 -38.63
C GLU A 199 10.67 9.76 -39.02
N THR A 200 9.49 9.94 -38.39
CA THR A 200 8.64 11.12 -38.67
C THR A 200 9.23 12.43 -38.18
N TYR A 201 10.18 12.36 -37.25
CA TYR A 201 10.90 13.53 -36.70
C TYR A 201 12.23 13.78 -37.41
N THR A 202 12.64 12.95 -38.37
CA THR A 202 13.84 13.25 -39.20
C THR A 202 13.54 14.39 -40.14
N GLY A 203 14.53 15.26 -40.36
CA GLY A 203 14.35 16.39 -41.25
C GLY A 203 15.18 17.62 -40.85
N GLN A 204 14.92 18.71 -41.50
CA GLN A 204 15.56 20.00 -41.22
C GLN A 204 14.55 20.95 -40.56
N TYR A 205 14.93 21.51 -39.44
CA TYR A 205 14.14 22.41 -38.64
C TYR A 205 14.85 23.75 -38.48
N GLU A 206 14.24 24.82 -38.93
CA GLU A 206 14.75 26.15 -38.66
C GLU A 206 14.34 26.57 -37.22
N VAL A 207 15.30 26.56 -36.31
CA VAL A 207 15.08 26.86 -34.86
C VAL A 207 15.26 28.34 -34.54
N ALA A 208 15.94 29.09 -35.42
CA ALA A 208 16.03 30.55 -35.41
C ALA A 208 16.49 30.99 -36.80
N THR A 209 16.31 32.28 -37.10
CA THR A 209 16.72 32.84 -38.42
C THR A 209 18.14 32.49 -38.76
N GLY A 210 18.33 31.65 -39.77
CA GLY A 210 19.66 31.18 -40.24
C GLY A 210 20.27 30.04 -39.46
N TYR A 211 19.55 29.45 -38.46
CA TYR A 211 19.99 28.28 -37.70
C TYR A 211 19.10 27.09 -38.01
N VAL A 212 19.66 26.12 -38.73
CA VAL A 212 18.99 24.88 -39.11
C VAL A 212 19.51 23.71 -38.28
N LEU A 213 18.65 23.03 -37.57
CA LEU A 213 18.89 21.74 -36.89
C LEU A 213 18.51 20.63 -37.86
N THR A 214 19.41 19.68 -38.10
CA THR A 214 19.12 18.45 -38.88
C THR A 214 19.01 17.27 -37.92
N ILE A 215 17.83 16.60 -37.92
CA ILE A 215 17.61 15.35 -37.21
C ILE A 215 17.74 14.22 -38.24
N VAL A 216 18.59 13.24 -37.97
CA VAL A 216 18.87 12.08 -38.82
C VAL A 216 18.54 10.77 -38.11
#